data_ac90ba39acc9f97f4447891c54113bef
#
_entry.id   ac90ba39acc9f97f4447891c54113bef
#
_cell.length_a   1.000
_cell.length_b   1.000
_cell.length_c   1.000
_cell.angle_alpha   90.00
_cell.angle_beta   90.00
_cell.angle_gamma   90.00
#
_symmetry.space_group_name_H-M   'P 1'
#
loop_
_entity.id
_entity.type
_entity.pdbx_description
1 polymer ?
#
loop_
_entity_poly.entity_id
_entity_poly.type
_entity_poly.pdbx_seq_one_letter_code
_entity_poly.pdbx_strand_id
1 'polypeptide(L)'
;MKKVIVFLLFISLSFSYLSAQNTNKPHSAKKASTLSAILPGAGQVYNKQAWKIPIIYAGAGAVTYFAVTNYKNAIKFKNEYYNRIEGNTADLLRDYTKYSDESILSLYDAYNKNFQLSLVIGAAVYLLNIIDAMVYGHLYEFNIDDNLSARISPFYPFNFYFAIKVWWNT
;
A
#
# COMPACT_ATOMS: atom_id res chain seq x y z
N MET A 1 12.26 9.49 21.20
CA MET A 1 13.02 8.48 20.43
C MET A 1 12.99 7.09 21.08
N LYS A 2 13.32 6.92 22.38
CA LYS A 2 13.30 5.60 23.05
C LYS A 2 11.95 4.87 22.98
N LYS A 3 10.82 5.57 23.12
CA LYS A 3 9.46 4.98 23.04
C LYS A 3 9.12 4.43 21.64
N VAL A 4 9.62 5.08 20.58
CA VAL A 4 9.41 4.62 19.19
C VAL A 4 10.23 3.36 18.90
N ILE A 5 11.46 3.29 19.42
CA ILE A 5 12.33 2.12 19.28
C ILE A 5 11.72 0.90 20.00
N VAL A 6 11.20 1.09 21.23
CA VAL A 6 10.51 0.05 21.97
C VAL A 6 9.26 -0.44 21.25
N PHE A 7 8.48 0.47 20.65
CA PHE A 7 7.29 0.13 19.87
C PHE A 7 7.65 -0.67 18.60
N LEU A 8 8.71 -0.28 17.89
CA LEU A 8 9.22 -0.99 16.72
C LEU A 8 9.77 -2.39 17.10
N LEU A 9 10.44 -2.52 18.23
CA LEU A 9 10.90 -3.82 18.75
C LEU A 9 9.72 -4.72 19.16
N PHE A 10 8.66 -4.16 19.74
CA PHE A 10 7.46 -4.92 20.10
C PHE A 10 6.72 -5.44 18.86
N ILE A 11 6.65 -4.63 17.80
CA ILE A 11 6.10 -5.05 16.49
C ILE A 11 6.95 -6.16 15.87
N SER A 12 8.28 -6.08 15.92
CA SER A 12 9.16 -7.10 15.34
C SER A 12 9.06 -8.46 16.07
N LEU A 13 8.91 -8.45 17.39
CA LEU A 13 8.70 -9.66 18.20
C LEU A 13 7.34 -10.32 17.95
N SER A 14 6.29 -9.54 17.67
CA SER A 14 4.96 -10.06 17.36
C SER A 14 4.90 -10.81 16.01
N PHE A 15 5.78 -10.51 15.08
CA PHE A 15 5.87 -11.20 13.78
C PHE A 15 6.42 -12.62 13.87
N SER A 16 7.20 -12.95 14.89
CA SER A 16 7.85 -14.25 15.02
C SER A 16 6.89 -15.40 15.41
N TYR A 17 5.73 -15.10 15.95
CA TYR A 17 4.77 -16.11 16.43
C TYR A 17 3.77 -16.61 15.39
N LEU A 18 3.71 -15.99 14.18
CA LEU A 18 2.70 -16.33 13.17
C LEU A 18 3.09 -17.48 12.22
N SER A 19 4.27 -18.07 12.34
CA SER A 19 4.79 -19.04 11.36
C SER A 19 4.44 -20.51 11.63
N ALA A 20 3.64 -20.85 12.64
CA ALA A 20 3.47 -22.23 13.10
C ALA A 20 2.04 -22.77 12.94
N GLN A 21 1.36 -22.59 11.82
CA GLN A 21 0.15 -23.34 11.52
C GLN A 21 0.24 -23.98 10.14
N ASN A 22 0.75 -25.20 10.14
CA ASN A 22 0.67 -26.12 9.00
C ASN A 22 -0.77 -26.69 8.97
N THR A 23 -1.68 -25.98 8.33
CA THR A 23 -3.03 -26.47 8.07
C THR A 23 -3.11 -26.91 6.61
N ASN A 24 -3.34 -28.21 6.38
CA ASN A 24 -3.65 -28.82 5.09
C ASN A 24 -4.98 -28.33 4.47
N LYS A 25 -5.38 -27.09 4.74
CA LYS A 25 -6.55 -26.47 4.12
C LYS A 25 -6.13 -25.85 2.79
N PRO A 26 -6.91 -26.06 1.71
CA PRO A 26 -6.63 -25.43 0.42
C PRO A 26 -6.54 -23.90 0.61
N HIS A 27 -5.51 -23.32 0.00
CA HIS A 27 -5.28 -21.89 0.07
C HIS A 27 -6.34 -21.17 -0.74
N SER A 28 -7.00 -20.15 -0.20
CA SER A 28 -8.12 -19.49 -0.86
C SER A 28 -7.81 -18.03 -1.18
N ALA A 29 -7.79 -17.70 -2.47
CA ALA A 29 -7.62 -16.34 -2.97
C ALA A 29 -8.73 -15.39 -2.48
N LYS A 30 -9.97 -15.90 -2.38
CA LYS A 30 -11.10 -15.14 -1.83
C LYS A 30 -10.86 -14.78 -0.36
N LYS A 31 -10.29 -15.68 0.43
CA LYS A 31 -9.95 -15.40 1.83
C LYS A 31 -8.83 -14.37 1.93
N ALA A 32 -7.80 -14.47 1.07
CA ALA A 32 -6.71 -13.48 1.03
C ALA A 32 -7.21 -12.07 0.72
N SER A 33 -8.06 -11.93 -0.32
CA SER A 33 -8.62 -10.63 -0.70
C SER A 33 -9.55 -10.05 0.37
N THR A 34 -10.41 -10.89 0.99
CA THR A 34 -11.30 -10.44 2.08
C THR A 34 -10.49 -9.97 3.30
N LEU A 35 -9.44 -10.67 3.68
CA LEU A 35 -8.56 -10.25 4.77
C LEU A 35 -7.89 -8.90 4.46
N SER A 36 -7.41 -8.68 3.23
CA SER A 36 -6.83 -7.39 2.82
C SER A 36 -7.85 -6.27 2.72
N ALA A 37 -9.13 -6.59 2.45
CA ALA A 37 -10.22 -5.63 2.45
C ALA A 37 -10.63 -5.20 3.87
N ILE A 38 -10.44 -6.03 4.89
CA ILE A 38 -10.72 -5.66 6.28
C ILE A 38 -9.51 -4.94 6.90
N LEU A 39 -8.32 -5.49 6.70
CA LEU A 39 -7.07 -4.95 7.22
C LEU A 39 -6.00 -4.98 6.12
N PRO A 40 -5.56 -3.82 5.60
CA PRO A 40 -4.51 -3.76 4.59
C PRO A 40 -3.26 -4.54 5.04
N GLY A 41 -2.79 -5.45 4.18
CA GLY A 41 -1.65 -6.30 4.50
C GLY A 41 -2.00 -7.68 5.11
N ALA A 42 -3.21 -7.89 5.63
CA ALA A 42 -3.57 -9.17 6.24
C ALA A 42 -3.62 -10.32 5.21
N GLY A 43 -4.05 -10.06 3.99
CA GLY A 43 -3.99 -11.02 2.89
C GLY A 43 -2.57 -11.39 2.50
N GLN A 44 -1.64 -10.43 2.56
CA GLN A 44 -0.22 -10.68 2.31
C GLN A 44 0.40 -11.58 3.40
N VAL A 45 -0.01 -11.41 4.66
CA VAL A 45 0.39 -12.35 5.73
C VAL A 45 -0.14 -13.74 5.44
N TYR A 46 -1.42 -13.84 5.09
CA TYR A 46 -2.06 -15.11 4.75
C TYR A 46 -1.35 -15.80 3.56
N ASN A 47 -0.92 -15.04 2.56
CA ASN A 47 -0.16 -15.49 1.40
C ASN A 47 1.34 -15.73 1.68
N LYS A 48 1.79 -15.63 2.93
CA LYS A 48 3.21 -15.73 3.35
C LYS A 48 4.12 -14.66 2.71
N GLN A 49 3.55 -13.49 2.38
CA GLN A 49 4.26 -12.35 1.77
C GLN A 49 4.37 -11.15 2.75
N ALA A 50 4.63 -11.43 4.01
CA ALA A 50 4.70 -10.40 5.06
C ALA A 50 5.74 -9.31 4.77
N TRP A 51 6.74 -9.56 3.93
CA TRP A 51 7.74 -8.58 3.52
C TRP A 51 7.15 -7.39 2.75
N LYS A 52 5.95 -7.54 2.13
CA LYS A 52 5.24 -6.45 1.43
C LYS A 52 4.57 -5.47 2.39
N ILE A 53 4.32 -5.85 3.63
CA ILE A 53 3.59 -5.05 4.60
C ILE A 53 4.26 -3.69 4.85
N PRO A 54 5.58 -3.60 5.08
CA PRO A 54 6.25 -2.31 5.26
C PRO A 54 6.06 -1.38 4.06
N ILE A 55 6.05 -1.92 2.83
CA ILE A 55 5.85 -1.15 1.59
C ILE A 55 4.42 -0.60 1.52
N ILE A 56 3.42 -1.41 1.84
CA ILE A 56 2.01 -1.01 1.86
C ILE A 56 1.79 0.13 2.86
N TYR A 57 2.30 -0.02 4.09
CA TYR A 57 2.14 0.99 5.12
C TYR A 57 2.98 2.26 4.87
N ALA A 58 4.15 2.15 4.24
CA ALA A 58 4.92 3.31 3.80
C ALA A 58 4.15 4.11 2.73
N GLY A 59 3.55 3.42 1.75
CA GLY A 59 2.70 4.05 0.73
C GLY A 59 1.45 4.71 1.34
N ALA A 60 0.73 3.99 2.19
CA ALA A 60 -0.43 4.52 2.89
C ALA A 60 -0.08 5.71 3.78
N GLY A 61 1.05 5.65 4.49
CA GLY A 61 1.55 6.74 5.32
C GLY A 61 1.89 8.00 4.51
N ALA A 62 2.56 7.83 3.37
CA ALA A 62 2.87 8.95 2.47
C ALA A 62 1.58 9.62 1.96
N VAL A 63 0.62 8.84 1.45
CA VAL A 63 -0.67 9.36 0.96
C VAL A 63 -1.42 10.08 2.08
N THR A 64 -1.47 9.51 3.28
CA THR A 64 -2.11 10.12 4.44
C THR A 64 -1.44 11.45 4.81
N TYR A 65 -0.11 11.50 4.82
CA TYR A 65 0.64 12.72 5.08
C TYR A 65 0.29 13.83 4.10
N PHE A 66 0.28 13.54 2.80
CA PHE A 66 -0.10 14.51 1.76
C PHE A 66 -1.56 14.95 1.89
N ALA A 67 -2.48 14.00 2.13
CA ALA A 67 -3.89 14.32 2.32
C ALA A 67 -4.10 15.26 3.51
N VAL A 68 -3.53 14.94 4.68
CA VAL A 68 -3.68 15.76 5.91
C VAL A 68 -3.05 17.14 5.73
N THR A 69 -1.87 17.21 5.11
CA THR A 69 -1.18 18.50 4.89
C THR A 69 -1.97 19.39 3.94
N ASN A 70 -2.43 18.86 2.82
CA ASN A 70 -3.22 19.61 1.86
C ASN A 70 -4.58 20.03 2.44
N TYR A 71 -5.25 19.14 3.19
CA TYR A 71 -6.50 19.48 3.89
C TYR A 71 -6.32 20.63 4.88
N LYS A 72 -5.29 20.59 5.74
CA LYS A 72 -5.01 21.65 6.69
C LYS A 72 -4.74 22.98 5.98
N ASN A 73 -3.98 22.98 4.90
CA ASN A 73 -3.70 24.18 4.13
C ASN A 73 -4.96 24.70 3.41
N ALA A 74 -5.78 23.81 2.87
CA ALA A 74 -7.05 24.19 2.28
C ALA A 74 -7.96 24.89 3.30
N ILE A 75 -8.15 24.32 4.50
CA ILE A 75 -8.93 24.96 5.55
C ILE A 75 -8.32 26.31 5.98
N LYS A 76 -6.99 26.37 6.10
CA LYS A 76 -6.29 27.61 6.45
C LYS A 76 -6.62 28.73 5.46
N PHE A 77 -6.46 28.50 4.17
CA PHE A 77 -6.73 29.53 3.13
C PHE A 77 -8.22 29.79 2.92
N LYS A 78 -9.06 28.77 3.13
CA LYS A 78 -10.51 28.95 3.15
C LYS A 78 -10.92 29.97 4.22
N ASN A 79 -10.45 29.77 5.45
CA ASN A 79 -10.78 30.65 6.57
C ASN A 79 -10.21 32.07 6.35
N GLU A 80 -8.97 32.20 5.84
CA GLU A 80 -8.38 33.48 5.48
C GLU A 80 -9.26 34.25 4.48
N TYR A 81 -9.72 33.56 3.42
CA TYR A 81 -10.58 34.16 2.41
C TYR A 81 -11.91 34.66 3.00
N TYR A 82 -12.57 33.84 3.82
CA TYR A 82 -13.83 34.25 4.48
C TYR A 82 -13.63 35.40 5.46
N ASN A 83 -12.59 35.38 6.28
CA ASN A 83 -12.28 36.48 7.21
C ASN A 83 -12.07 37.80 6.47
N ARG A 84 -11.46 37.78 5.30
CA ARG A 84 -11.29 38.99 4.47
C ARG A 84 -12.60 39.53 3.93
N ILE A 85 -13.48 38.65 3.42
CA ILE A 85 -14.78 39.08 2.87
C ILE A 85 -15.69 39.62 4.00
N GLU A 86 -15.64 39.02 5.17
CA GLU A 86 -16.45 39.43 6.33
C GLU A 86 -15.86 40.66 7.05
N GLY A 87 -14.68 41.12 6.63
CA GLY A 87 -14.02 42.27 7.26
C GLY A 87 -13.44 41.95 8.64
N ASN A 88 -13.27 40.71 9.02
CA ASN A 88 -12.68 40.28 10.28
C ASN A 88 -11.15 40.37 10.19
N THR A 89 -10.59 41.52 10.54
CA THR A 89 -9.15 41.79 10.45
C THR A 89 -8.33 41.20 11.59
N ALA A 90 -8.98 40.76 12.66
CA ALA A 90 -8.29 40.22 13.85
C ALA A 90 -7.64 38.86 13.62
N ASP A 91 -8.26 38.04 12.76
CA ASP A 91 -7.88 36.65 12.51
C ASP A 91 -7.13 36.46 11.16
N LEU A 92 -6.72 37.57 10.51
CA LEU A 92 -5.99 37.51 9.25
C LEU A 92 -4.57 36.94 9.42
N LEU A 93 -4.15 36.15 8.47
CA LEU A 93 -2.79 35.62 8.40
C LEU A 93 -1.80 36.73 8.02
N ARG A 94 -0.96 37.17 8.96
CA ARG A 94 -0.01 38.28 8.77
C ARG A 94 0.92 38.12 7.58
N ASP A 95 1.34 36.89 7.30
CA ASP A 95 2.27 36.61 6.21
C ASP A 95 1.62 36.74 4.83
N TYR A 96 0.30 36.78 4.76
CA TYR A 96 -0.49 36.79 3.53
C TYR A 96 -1.21 38.13 3.25
N THR A 97 -0.99 39.16 4.07
CA THR A 97 -1.64 40.47 3.91
C THR A 97 -1.34 41.16 2.58
N LYS A 98 -0.23 40.82 1.93
CA LYS A 98 0.17 41.38 0.63
C LYS A 98 -0.50 40.68 -0.59
N TYR A 99 -1.16 39.56 -0.36
CA TYR A 99 -1.82 38.79 -1.42
C TYR A 99 -3.25 39.29 -1.63
N SER A 100 -3.69 39.35 -2.88
CA SER A 100 -5.09 39.65 -3.21
C SER A 100 -6.01 38.52 -2.75
N ASP A 101 -7.29 38.84 -2.55
CA ASP A 101 -8.30 37.83 -2.16
C ASP A 101 -8.43 36.73 -3.20
N GLU A 102 -8.29 37.07 -4.48
CA GLU A 102 -8.27 36.10 -5.59
C GLU A 102 -7.06 35.15 -5.49
N SER A 103 -5.90 35.65 -5.09
CA SER A 103 -4.71 34.83 -4.86
C SER A 103 -4.92 33.85 -3.70
N ILE A 104 -5.56 34.29 -2.60
CA ILE A 104 -5.89 33.44 -1.46
C ILE A 104 -6.90 32.36 -1.86
N LEU A 105 -7.93 32.71 -2.64
CA LEU A 105 -8.89 31.74 -3.18
C LEU A 105 -8.22 30.71 -4.08
N SER A 106 -7.30 31.16 -4.94
CA SER A 106 -6.51 30.26 -5.81
C SER A 106 -5.65 29.27 -5.00
N LEU A 107 -5.06 29.73 -3.89
CA LEU A 107 -4.32 28.82 -2.97
C LEU A 107 -5.25 27.79 -2.33
N TYR A 108 -6.44 28.22 -1.87
CA TYR A 108 -7.43 27.29 -1.35
C TYR A 108 -7.79 26.21 -2.37
N ASP A 109 -8.11 26.64 -3.62
CA ASP A 109 -8.49 25.71 -4.68
C ASP A 109 -7.38 24.72 -5.02
N ALA A 110 -6.14 25.20 -5.08
CA ALA A 110 -4.97 24.34 -5.33
C ALA A 110 -4.79 23.27 -4.24
N TYR A 111 -4.84 23.66 -2.97
CA TYR A 111 -4.71 22.71 -1.86
C TYR A 111 -5.91 21.77 -1.75
N ASN A 112 -7.12 22.26 -2.01
CA ASN A 112 -8.34 21.44 -2.01
C ASN A 112 -8.31 20.41 -3.13
N LYS A 113 -7.86 20.77 -4.33
CA LYS A 113 -7.65 19.86 -5.45
C LYS A 113 -6.60 18.78 -5.11
N ASN A 114 -5.48 19.18 -4.51
CA ASN A 114 -4.44 18.24 -4.10
C ASN A 114 -4.92 17.28 -3.00
N PHE A 115 -5.74 17.76 -2.07
CA PHE A 115 -6.40 16.92 -1.08
C PHE A 115 -7.31 15.87 -1.74
N GLN A 116 -8.19 16.29 -2.66
CA GLN A 116 -9.08 15.39 -3.39
C GLN A 116 -8.27 14.35 -4.20
N LEU A 117 -7.20 14.78 -4.86
CA LEU A 117 -6.31 13.88 -5.59
C LEU A 117 -5.65 12.86 -4.66
N SER A 118 -5.23 13.28 -3.46
CA SER A 118 -4.68 12.38 -2.44
C SER A 118 -5.68 11.30 -2.01
N LEU A 119 -6.96 11.64 -1.89
CA LEU A 119 -8.02 10.67 -1.57
C LEU A 119 -8.21 9.64 -2.69
N VAL A 120 -8.19 10.08 -3.95
CA VAL A 120 -8.30 9.19 -5.13
C VAL A 120 -7.10 8.24 -5.19
N ILE A 121 -5.89 8.76 -4.99
CA ILE A 121 -4.67 7.95 -4.94
C ILE A 121 -4.72 6.95 -3.77
N GLY A 122 -5.20 7.37 -2.60
CA GLY A 122 -5.37 6.51 -1.43
C GLY A 122 -6.31 5.34 -1.70
N ALA A 123 -7.45 5.63 -2.33
CA ALA A 123 -8.40 4.60 -2.75
C ALA A 123 -7.78 3.62 -3.76
N ALA A 124 -7.02 4.13 -4.74
CA ALA A 124 -6.32 3.29 -5.72
C ALA A 124 -5.28 2.38 -5.05
N VAL A 125 -4.45 2.91 -4.16
CA VAL A 125 -3.46 2.12 -3.38
C VAL A 125 -4.15 1.03 -2.56
N TYR A 126 -5.28 1.35 -1.93
CA TYR A 126 -6.06 0.38 -1.16
C TYR A 126 -6.62 -0.74 -2.04
N LEU A 127 -7.20 -0.40 -3.19
CA LEU A 127 -7.71 -1.39 -4.15
C LEU A 127 -6.59 -2.28 -4.70
N LEU A 128 -5.44 -1.70 -5.05
CA LEU A 128 -4.27 -2.46 -5.51
C LEU A 128 -3.77 -3.45 -4.45
N ASN A 129 -3.79 -3.08 -3.17
CA ASN A 129 -3.45 -4.00 -2.09
C ASN A 129 -4.40 -5.21 -2.02
N ILE A 130 -5.71 -5.02 -2.22
CA ILE A 130 -6.69 -6.12 -2.25
C ILE A 130 -6.47 -7.01 -3.47
N ILE A 131 -6.26 -6.41 -4.65
CA ILE A 131 -6.01 -7.13 -5.91
C ILE A 131 -4.72 -7.94 -5.80
N ASP A 132 -3.64 -7.37 -5.27
CA ASP A 132 -2.37 -8.08 -5.06
C ASP A 132 -2.55 -9.32 -4.17
N ALA A 133 -3.29 -9.19 -3.07
CA ALA A 133 -3.59 -10.31 -2.19
C ALA A 133 -4.43 -11.41 -2.90
N MET A 134 -5.38 -11.01 -3.75
CA MET A 134 -6.21 -11.92 -4.52
C MET A 134 -5.39 -12.67 -5.59
N VAL A 135 -4.62 -11.95 -6.38
CA VAL A 135 -3.77 -12.53 -7.45
C VAL A 135 -2.79 -13.54 -6.87
N TYR A 136 -2.11 -13.17 -5.79
CA TYR A 136 -1.19 -14.09 -5.13
C TYR A 136 -1.89 -15.29 -4.50
N GLY A 137 -3.09 -15.11 -3.97
CA GLY A 137 -3.92 -16.21 -3.47
C GLY A 137 -4.23 -17.23 -4.55
N HIS A 138 -4.53 -16.79 -5.78
CA HIS A 138 -4.74 -17.68 -6.93
C HIS A 138 -3.44 -18.36 -7.38
N LEU A 139 -2.33 -17.62 -7.44
CA LEU A 139 -1.03 -18.18 -7.82
C LEU A 139 -0.53 -19.22 -6.81
N TYR A 140 -0.94 -19.11 -5.54
CA TYR A 140 -0.57 -20.09 -4.51
C TYR A 140 -1.23 -21.46 -4.73
N GLU A 141 -2.40 -21.50 -5.36
CA GLU A 141 -3.13 -22.72 -5.73
C GLU A 141 -2.56 -23.38 -7.01
N PHE A 142 -1.87 -22.59 -7.84
CA PHE A 142 -1.09 -23.12 -8.96
C PHE A 142 0.20 -23.72 -8.40
N ASN A 143 0.06 -24.86 -7.73
CA ASN A 143 1.19 -25.75 -7.52
C ASN A 143 1.58 -26.23 -8.92
N ILE A 144 2.73 -25.77 -9.44
CA ILE A 144 3.37 -26.38 -10.59
C ILE A 144 3.61 -27.81 -10.12
N ASP A 145 2.85 -28.75 -10.66
CA ASP A 145 2.97 -30.17 -10.37
C ASP A 145 4.46 -30.52 -10.30
N ASP A 146 4.85 -31.27 -9.25
CA ASP A 146 6.21 -31.75 -9.01
C ASP A 146 6.81 -32.57 -10.17
N ASN A 147 6.04 -32.71 -11.27
CA ASN A 147 6.40 -33.41 -12.50
C ASN A 147 7.22 -32.58 -13.50
N LEU A 148 7.42 -31.27 -13.27
CA LEU A 148 8.33 -30.44 -14.06
C LEU A 148 9.70 -30.33 -13.38
N SER A 149 10.49 -31.41 -13.43
CA SER A 149 11.90 -31.37 -13.06
C SER A 149 12.75 -30.99 -14.27
N ALA A 150 13.16 -29.72 -14.36
CA ALA A 150 14.21 -29.30 -15.29
C ALA A 150 15.58 -29.70 -14.70
N ARG A 151 16.13 -30.82 -15.15
CA ARG A 151 17.46 -31.27 -14.78
C ARG A 151 18.47 -30.69 -15.79
N ILE A 152 19.19 -29.64 -15.40
CA ILE A 152 20.35 -29.17 -16.15
C ILE A 152 21.50 -30.14 -15.85
N SER A 153 21.79 -31.07 -16.78
CA SER A 153 22.95 -31.93 -16.71
C SER A 153 24.09 -31.30 -17.50
N PRO A 154 25.18 -30.88 -16.88
CA PRO A 154 26.35 -30.42 -17.62
C PRO A 154 27.07 -31.66 -18.17
N PHE A 155 26.79 -32.01 -19.39
CA PHE A 155 27.54 -33.07 -20.11
C PHE A 155 28.57 -32.42 -21.02
N TYR A 156 29.82 -32.74 -20.81
CA TYR A 156 30.99 -32.39 -21.58
C TYR A 156 30.97 -32.84 -23.01
N PRO A 157 31.55 -32.14 -23.99
CA PRO A 157 31.67 -30.72 -24.24
C PRO A 157 30.70 -30.24 -25.35
N PHE A 158 30.10 -29.08 -25.19
CA PHE A 158 29.44 -28.31 -26.25
C PHE A 158 28.16 -28.86 -26.92
N ASN A 159 27.23 -29.53 -26.19
CA ASN A 159 25.88 -29.73 -26.69
C ASN A 159 24.85 -29.50 -25.57
N PHE A 160 24.12 -28.37 -25.63
CA PHE A 160 22.95 -28.16 -24.83
C PHE A 160 21.74 -28.88 -25.45
N TYR A 161 21.35 -30.03 -24.90
CA TYR A 161 20.07 -30.66 -25.21
C TYR A 161 19.06 -30.32 -24.10
N PHE A 162 18.00 -29.60 -24.46
CA PHE A 162 16.80 -29.52 -23.65
C PHE A 162 15.98 -30.78 -23.85
N ALA A 163 15.95 -31.69 -22.88
CA ALA A 163 15.04 -32.82 -22.86
C ALA A 163 13.86 -32.49 -21.96
N ILE A 164 12.75 -32.06 -22.54
CA ILE A 164 11.45 -32.01 -21.85
C ILE A 164 10.83 -33.41 -21.96
N LYS A 165 10.80 -34.15 -20.85
CA LYS A 165 10.14 -35.43 -20.76
C LYS A 165 8.72 -35.21 -20.28
N VAL A 166 7.77 -35.16 -21.23
CA VAL A 166 6.33 -35.16 -20.93
C VAL A 166 5.92 -36.64 -20.80
N TRP A 167 5.54 -37.07 -19.60
CA TRP A 167 4.90 -38.36 -19.39
C TRP A 167 3.39 -38.17 -19.62
N TRP A 168 2.88 -38.73 -20.72
CA TRP A 168 1.47 -38.99 -20.88
C TRP A 168 1.16 -40.30 -20.14
N ASN A 169 0.29 -40.23 -19.13
CA ASN A 169 -0.27 -41.38 -18.47
C ASN A 169 -1.53 -41.76 -19.26
N THR A 170 -1.45 -42.85 -20.00
CA THR A 170 -2.61 -43.59 -20.53
C THR A 170 -3.20 -44.47 -19.45
#